data_6c951a091e12884db6353fd3418e0269
#
_entry.id   6c951a091e12884db6353fd3418e0269
#
_cell.length_a   1.000
_cell.length_b   1.000
_cell.length_c   1.000
_cell.angle_alpha   90.00
_cell.angle_beta   90.00
_cell.angle_gamma   90.00
#
_symmetry.space_group_name_H-M   'P 1'
#
loop_
_entity.id
_entity.type
_entity.pdbx_description
1 polymer ?
#
loop_
_entity_poly.entity_id
_entity_poly.type
_entity_poly.pdbx_seq_one_letter_code
_entity_poly.pdbx_strand_id
1 'polypeptide(L)'
;MKKLTIVIASLVALSIATVAQARDQIKIVGSSTVFPYATVVAERFGGSGFKTPVIESTGTGGGAKLFCAGVGEQHPDITNASRAMKDKEKALCKKNGVNDIVEIVIGNDGITLAYSKDAKPVNFTKEQLYLALAAHTVVDGKLVPNIYKTWDQIDPSLPKQKISVMIPPGTSGTRDAWNSLVMKKGMTKEAKALYKAGFEAGNKKYK
;
A
#
# COMPACT_ATOMS: atom_id res chain seq x y z
N MET A 1 39.33 -51.56 7.56
CA MET A 1 38.03 -51.10 7.03
C MET A 1 37.21 -50.27 8.06
N LYS A 2 37.04 -50.70 9.31
CA LYS A 2 36.26 -49.93 10.33
C LYS A 2 36.80 -48.50 10.63
N LYS A 3 38.14 -48.28 10.63
CA LYS A 3 38.74 -46.97 10.88
C LYS A 3 38.53 -45.97 9.74
N LEU A 4 38.50 -46.45 8.50
CA LEU A 4 38.23 -45.61 7.31
C LEU A 4 36.78 -45.14 7.26
N THR A 5 35.85 -45.98 7.66
CA THR A 5 34.40 -45.65 7.70
C THR A 5 34.10 -44.56 8.73
N ILE A 6 34.78 -44.54 9.87
CA ILE A 6 34.63 -43.51 10.91
C ILE A 6 35.12 -42.14 10.43
N VAL A 7 36.26 -42.10 9.71
CA VAL A 7 36.83 -40.86 9.18
C VAL A 7 35.90 -40.24 8.11
N ILE A 8 35.33 -41.04 7.23
CA ILE A 8 34.38 -40.58 6.20
C ILE A 8 33.07 -40.04 6.86
N ALA A 9 32.55 -40.71 7.87
CA ALA A 9 31.38 -40.26 8.62
C ALA A 9 31.61 -38.91 9.33
N SER A 10 32.81 -38.70 9.87
CA SER A 10 33.18 -37.44 10.52
C SER A 10 33.35 -36.28 9.52
N LEU A 11 33.88 -36.54 8.30
CA LEU A 11 33.98 -35.52 7.25
C LEU A 11 32.59 -35.11 6.70
N VAL A 12 31.65 -36.05 6.56
CA VAL A 12 30.27 -35.76 6.12
C VAL A 12 29.50 -34.98 7.17
N ALA A 13 29.70 -35.21 8.46
CA ALA A 13 29.09 -34.45 9.55
C ALA A 13 29.59 -32.99 9.61
N LEU A 14 30.83 -32.70 9.21
CA LEU A 14 31.39 -31.34 9.17
C LEU A 14 30.84 -30.48 8.01
N SER A 15 30.38 -31.10 6.94
CA SER A 15 29.86 -30.37 5.76
C SER A 15 28.39 -29.93 5.87
N ILE A 16 27.66 -30.25 6.96
CA ILE A 16 26.26 -29.89 7.18
C ILE A 16 26.13 -28.67 8.12
N ALA A 17 27.22 -28.12 8.63
CA ALA A 17 27.21 -26.84 9.30
C ALA A 17 27.00 -25.72 8.24
N THR A 18 25.79 -25.65 7.65
CA THR A 18 25.35 -24.43 6.98
C THR A 18 25.32 -23.35 8.05
N VAL A 19 26.35 -22.52 8.06
CA VAL A 19 26.35 -21.31 8.86
C VAL A 19 25.11 -20.55 8.45
N ALA A 20 24.11 -20.49 9.33
CA ALA A 20 23.00 -19.57 9.18
C ALA A 20 23.60 -18.17 9.22
N GLN A 21 23.97 -17.64 8.06
CA GLN A 21 24.54 -16.32 7.92
C GLN A 21 23.40 -15.33 8.13
N ALA A 22 23.34 -14.78 9.34
CA ALA A 22 22.37 -13.72 9.63
C ALA A 22 22.73 -12.50 8.76
N ARG A 23 21.73 -11.89 8.14
CA ARG A 23 21.92 -10.66 7.39
C ARG A 23 22.43 -9.57 8.32
N ASP A 24 23.54 -8.96 7.95
CA ASP A 24 24.13 -7.82 8.67
C ASP A 24 23.34 -6.53 8.54
N GLN A 25 22.48 -6.40 7.54
CA GLN A 25 21.86 -5.17 7.16
C GLN A 25 20.34 -5.33 7.03
N ILE A 26 19.59 -4.52 7.75
CA ILE A 26 18.12 -4.51 7.73
C ILE A 26 17.63 -3.99 6.37
N LYS A 27 16.71 -4.72 5.75
CA LYS A 27 16.04 -4.33 4.51
C LYS A 27 14.59 -3.92 4.80
N ILE A 28 14.24 -2.69 4.44
CA ILE A 28 12.93 -2.07 4.68
C ILE A 28 12.31 -1.71 3.34
N VAL A 29 11.04 -2.05 3.13
CA VAL A 29 10.29 -1.70 1.91
C VAL A 29 8.95 -1.08 2.29
N GLY A 30 8.29 -0.39 1.37
CA GLY A 30 6.89 -0.04 1.59
C GLY A 30 6.53 1.41 1.33
N SER A 31 5.75 1.99 2.24
CA SER A 31 5.06 3.27 2.07
C SER A 31 5.98 4.44 1.71
N SER A 32 5.66 5.13 0.63
CA SER A 32 6.31 6.40 0.26
C SER A 32 6.02 7.52 1.25
N THR A 33 4.91 7.48 1.98
CA THR A 33 4.59 8.44 3.04
C THR A 33 5.52 8.29 4.24
N VAL A 34 5.84 7.05 4.61
CA VAL A 34 6.72 6.74 5.75
C VAL A 34 8.21 6.82 5.36
N PHE A 35 8.53 6.69 4.08
CA PHE A 35 9.89 6.64 3.56
C PHE A 35 10.82 7.75 4.10
N PRO A 36 10.45 9.06 4.05
CA PRO A 36 11.36 10.12 4.53
C PRO A 36 11.64 10.02 6.04
N TYR A 37 10.67 9.61 6.84
CA TYR A 37 10.86 9.41 8.28
C TYR A 37 11.74 8.20 8.58
N ALA A 38 11.48 7.09 7.89
CA ALA A 38 12.27 5.87 8.03
C ALA A 38 13.74 6.09 7.61
N THR A 39 13.98 6.92 6.58
CA THR A 39 15.34 7.28 6.14
C THR A 39 16.11 7.98 7.25
N VAL A 40 15.51 8.98 7.92
CA VAL A 40 16.18 9.67 9.04
C VAL A 40 16.46 8.71 10.19
N VAL A 41 15.53 7.80 10.51
CA VAL A 41 15.74 6.78 11.56
C VAL A 41 16.88 5.83 11.18
N ALA A 42 16.93 5.38 9.92
CA ALA A 42 17.97 4.48 9.44
C ALA A 42 19.37 5.13 9.47
N GLU A 43 19.47 6.41 9.09
CA GLU A 43 20.72 7.17 9.16
C GLU A 43 21.20 7.31 10.61
N ARG A 44 20.31 7.64 11.55
CA ARG A 44 20.65 7.70 12.98
C ARG A 44 21.05 6.35 13.54
N PHE A 45 20.40 5.27 13.14
CA PHE A 45 20.74 3.91 13.53
C PHE A 45 22.15 3.55 13.03
N GLY A 46 22.47 3.90 11.78
CA GLY A 46 23.82 3.73 11.22
C GLY A 46 24.88 4.55 11.98
N GLY A 47 24.56 5.80 12.34
CA GLY A 47 25.41 6.66 13.16
C GLY A 47 25.66 6.14 14.59
N SER A 48 24.86 5.20 15.06
CA SER A 48 25.06 4.53 16.37
C SER A 48 25.96 3.29 16.30
N GLY A 49 26.65 3.07 15.18
CA GLY A 49 27.63 1.98 15.01
C GLY A 49 27.08 0.71 14.37
N PHE A 50 25.83 0.71 13.91
CA PHE A 50 25.22 -0.39 13.16
C PHE A 50 25.32 -0.15 11.64
N LYS A 51 25.10 -1.17 10.83
CA LYS A 51 24.92 -0.98 9.38
C LYS A 51 23.62 -0.22 9.12
N THR A 52 23.70 0.85 8.34
CA THR A 52 22.54 1.65 7.96
C THR A 52 21.53 0.77 7.20
N PRO A 53 20.26 0.69 7.64
CA PRO A 53 19.23 -0.04 6.93
C PRO A 53 19.04 0.45 5.49
N VAL A 54 18.76 -0.46 4.57
CA VAL A 54 18.38 -0.13 3.19
C VAL A 54 16.86 0.05 3.14
N ILE A 55 16.41 1.19 2.59
CA ILE A 55 14.98 1.51 2.51
C ILE A 55 14.58 1.73 1.05
N GLU A 56 13.52 1.03 0.62
CA GLU A 56 12.96 1.16 -0.72
C GLU A 56 11.50 1.62 -0.66
N SER A 57 11.17 2.68 -1.40
CA SER A 57 9.81 3.20 -1.53
C SER A 57 9.04 2.43 -2.61
N THR A 58 8.31 1.39 -2.21
CA THR A 58 7.53 0.52 -3.11
C THR A 58 6.02 0.73 -3.01
N GLY A 59 5.59 1.70 -2.16
CA GLY A 59 4.21 1.88 -1.74
C GLY A 59 3.73 0.81 -0.76
N THR A 60 2.73 1.10 0.08
CA THR A 60 2.25 0.19 1.13
C THR A 60 1.86 -1.19 0.59
N GLY A 61 1.13 -1.25 -0.51
CA GLY A 61 0.69 -2.53 -1.08
C GLY A 61 1.83 -3.32 -1.74
N GLY A 62 2.80 -2.63 -2.35
CA GLY A 62 4.01 -3.23 -2.92
C GLY A 62 4.89 -3.80 -1.83
N GLY A 63 5.15 -3.02 -0.78
CA GLY A 63 5.92 -3.46 0.38
C GLY A 63 5.31 -4.66 1.09
N ALA A 64 4.01 -4.63 1.34
CA ALA A 64 3.31 -5.77 1.93
C ALA A 64 3.45 -7.06 1.09
N LYS A 65 3.39 -6.94 -0.24
CA LYS A 65 3.63 -8.08 -1.14
C LYS A 65 5.05 -8.65 -1.02
N LEU A 66 6.06 -7.79 -1.02
CA LEU A 66 7.46 -8.20 -0.90
C LEU A 66 7.74 -8.82 0.46
N PHE A 67 7.24 -8.21 1.53
CA PHE A 67 7.35 -8.70 2.90
C PHE A 67 6.67 -10.07 3.07
N CYS A 68 5.46 -10.23 2.52
CA CYS A 68 4.71 -11.49 2.57
C CYS A 68 5.16 -12.52 1.52
N ALA A 69 6.25 -12.30 0.77
CA ALA A 69 6.72 -13.27 -0.21
C ALA A 69 7.44 -14.46 0.41
N GLY A 70 7.96 -14.32 1.65
CA GLY A 70 8.61 -15.38 2.40
C GLY A 70 9.45 -14.86 3.55
N VAL A 71 10.21 -15.76 4.17
CA VAL A 71 11.20 -15.47 5.20
C VAL A 71 12.61 -15.75 4.68
N GLY A 72 13.62 -15.13 5.29
CA GLY A 72 15.03 -15.33 4.93
C GLY A 72 15.65 -14.10 4.25
N GLU A 73 16.93 -14.19 3.93
CA GLU A 73 17.75 -13.03 3.52
C GLU A 73 17.31 -12.35 2.22
N GLN A 74 16.66 -13.06 1.31
CA GLN A 74 16.14 -12.51 0.06
C GLN A 74 14.87 -11.68 0.23
N HIS A 75 14.22 -11.75 1.41
CA HIS A 75 12.98 -11.01 1.71
C HIS A 75 13.24 -9.83 2.64
N PRO A 76 12.40 -8.78 2.63
CA PRO A 76 12.52 -7.66 3.55
C PRO A 76 12.25 -8.08 5.01
N ASP A 77 12.94 -7.43 5.95
CA ASP A 77 12.74 -7.62 7.38
C ASP A 77 11.56 -6.79 7.90
N ILE A 78 11.34 -5.62 7.30
CA ILE A 78 10.31 -4.66 7.71
C ILE A 78 9.55 -4.16 6.47
N THR A 79 8.26 -3.97 6.62
CA THR A 79 7.45 -3.21 5.66
C THR A 79 6.83 -1.99 6.30
N ASN A 80 7.10 -0.83 5.74
CA ASN A 80 6.47 0.43 6.13
C ASN A 80 5.08 0.52 5.51
N ALA A 81 4.12 1.00 6.28
CA ALA A 81 2.74 1.09 5.83
C ALA A 81 2.08 2.42 6.28
N SER A 82 1.29 3.03 5.42
CA SER A 82 0.45 4.19 5.72
C SER A 82 -0.98 3.81 6.11
N ARG A 83 -1.23 2.53 6.31
CA ARG A 83 -2.48 1.93 6.79
C ARG A 83 -2.22 0.55 7.37
N ALA A 84 -3.13 0.04 8.17
CA ALA A 84 -3.10 -1.34 8.63
C ALA A 84 -3.06 -2.35 7.46
N MET A 85 -2.43 -3.49 7.70
CA MET A 85 -2.37 -4.58 6.74
C MET A 85 -3.76 -5.15 6.49
N LYS A 86 -4.11 -5.35 5.21
CA LYS A 86 -5.41 -5.91 4.80
C LYS A 86 -5.45 -7.43 5.04
N ASP A 87 -6.65 -7.99 5.26
CA ASP A 87 -6.81 -9.43 5.50
C ASP A 87 -6.21 -10.30 4.40
N LYS A 88 -6.36 -9.91 3.13
CA LYS A 88 -5.74 -10.60 2.00
C LYS A 88 -4.21 -10.56 2.01
N GLU A 89 -3.61 -9.50 2.56
CA GLU A 89 -2.15 -9.38 2.72
C GLU A 89 -1.69 -10.28 3.86
N LYS A 90 -2.41 -10.29 4.99
CA LYS A 90 -2.17 -11.24 6.10
C LYS A 90 -2.30 -12.70 5.65
N ALA A 91 -3.31 -13.02 4.82
CA ALA A 91 -3.48 -14.34 4.25
C ALA A 91 -2.32 -14.75 3.33
N LEU A 92 -1.79 -13.81 2.53
CA LEU A 92 -0.61 -14.03 1.69
C LEU A 92 0.63 -14.30 2.55
N CYS A 93 0.87 -13.51 3.59
CA CYS A 93 1.95 -13.73 4.55
C CYS A 93 1.88 -15.15 5.14
N LYS A 94 0.72 -15.53 5.69
CA LYS A 94 0.51 -16.86 6.27
C LYS A 94 0.77 -17.99 5.27
N LYS A 95 0.28 -17.84 4.03
CA LYS A 95 0.51 -18.80 2.94
C LYS A 95 1.99 -19.04 2.67
N ASN A 96 2.81 -18.02 2.81
CA ASN A 96 4.25 -18.04 2.51
C ASN A 96 5.13 -18.20 3.77
N GLY A 97 4.56 -18.61 4.89
CA GLY A 97 5.31 -18.92 6.12
C GLY A 97 5.68 -17.71 6.98
N VAL A 98 5.21 -16.50 6.63
CA VAL A 98 5.36 -15.29 7.48
C VAL A 98 4.20 -15.25 8.46
N ASN A 99 4.39 -15.85 9.64
CA ASN A 99 3.32 -16.10 10.60
C ASN A 99 3.26 -15.06 11.73
N ASP A 100 4.43 -14.62 12.22
CA ASP A 100 4.54 -13.74 13.38
C ASP A 100 4.78 -12.30 12.91
N ILE A 101 3.68 -11.60 12.62
CA ILE A 101 3.71 -10.21 12.17
C ILE A 101 3.45 -9.29 13.35
N VAL A 102 4.43 -8.44 13.66
CA VAL A 102 4.29 -7.39 14.67
C VAL A 102 3.98 -6.07 13.97
N GLU A 103 2.85 -5.44 14.30
CA GLU A 103 2.46 -4.13 13.79
C GLU A 103 2.73 -3.08 14.87
N ILE A 104 3.57 -2.09 14.54
CA ILE A 104 3.92 -0.97 15.41
C ILE A 104 3.37 0.31 14.81
N VAL A 105 2.45 0.97 15.52
CA VAL A 105 1.92 2.28 15.13
C VAL A 105 2.87 3.37 15.62
N ILE A 106 3.50 4.06 14.68
CA ILE A 106 4.49 5.12 14.97
C ILE A 106 3.90 6.54 14.91
N GLY A 107 2.70 6.70 14.37
CA GLY A 107 2.03 7.99 14.26
C GLY A 107 0.76 7.92 13.42
N ASN A 108 0.05 9.04 13.35
CA ASN A 108 -1.12 9.22 12.49
C ASN A 108 -0.80 10.25 11.42
N ASP A 109 -1.22 9.99 10.19
CA ASP A 109 -1.14 10.90 9.06
C ASP A 109 -2.54 11.25 8.57
N GLY A 110 -2.71 12.49 8.08
CA GLY A 110 -3.98 13.00 7.58
C GLY A 110 -3.91 13.35 6.11
N ILE A 111 -4.94 12.95 5.35
CA ILE A 111 -5.10 13.39 3.96
C ILE A 111 -6.01 14.60 3.96
N THR A 112 -5.54 15.70 3.35
CA THR A 112 -6.30 16.93 3.19
C THR A 112 -6.50 17.30 1.73
N LEU A 113 -7.51 18.10 1.48
CA LEU A 113 -7.70 18.81 0.22
C LEU A 113 -7.05 20.19 0.36
N ALA A 114 -6.12 20.50 -0.51
CA ALA A 114 -5.52 21.81 -0.60
C ALA A 114 -6.03 22.55 -1.83
N TYR A 115 -6.31 23.84 -1.69
CA TYR A 115 -6.71 24.74 -2.77
C TYR A 115 -6.07 26.12 -2.55
N SER A 116 -6.12 27.00 -3.55
CA SER A 116 -5.57 28.35 -3.44
C SER A 116 -6.18 29.08 -2.25
N LYS A 117 -5.34 29.83 -1.51
CA LYS A 117 -5.79 30.71 -0.43
C LYS A 117 -6.80 31.77 -0.87
N ASP A 118 -6.79 32.10 -2.15
CA ASP A 118 -7.70 33.11 -2.74
C ASP A 118 -9.04 32.51 -3.19
N ALA A 119 -9.17 31.19 -3.12
CA ALA A 119 -10.42 30.51 -3.44
C ALA A 119 -11.37 30.54 -2.24
N LYS A 120 -12.68 30.61 -2.51
CA LYS A 120 -13.69 30.48 -1.45
C LYS A 120 -13.63 29.10 -0.82
N PRO A 121 -13.66 28.99 0.51
CA PRO A 121 -13.73 27.70 1.19
C PRO A 121 -14.95 26.89 0.72
N VAL A 122 -14.73 25.60 0.45
CA VAL A 122 -15.77 24.66 0.05
C VAL A 122 -15.67 23.41 0.90
N ASN A 123 -16.79 22.97 1.44
CA ASN A 123 -16.91 21.71 2.16
C ASN A 123 -17.46 20.64 1.23
N PHE A 124 -16.65 19.66 0.91
CA PHE A 124 -17.04 18.54 0.05
C PHE A 124 -17.48 17.33 0.88
N THR A 125 -18.55 16.69 0.48
CA THR A 125 -18.87 15.33 0.93
C THR A 125 -17.99 14.31 0.19
N LYS A 126 -17.83 13.11 0.76
CA LYS A 126 -17.10 12.03 0.09
C LYS A 126 -17.79 11.58 -1.20
N GLU A 127 -19.11 11.67 -1.27
CA GLU A 127 -19.88 11.34 -2.45
C GLU A 127 -19.63 12.36 -3.58
N GLN A 128 -19.64 13.66 -3.28
CA GLN A 128 -19.30 14.71 -4.25
C GLN A 128 -17.89 14.51 -4.80
N LEU A 129 -16.91 14.19 -3.93
CA LEU A 129 -15.55 13.88 -4.35
C LEU A 129 -15.48 12.61 -5.21
N TYR A 130 -16.25 11.59 -4.88
CA TYR A 130 -16.36 10.39 -5.71
C TYR A 130 -16.93 10.72 -7.09
N LEU A 131 -18.05 11.44 -7.16
CA LEU A 131 -18.69 11.84 -8.42
C LEU A 131 -17.76 12.71 -9.28
N ALA A 132 -16.98 13.60 -8.66
CA ALA A 132 -16.00 14.42 -9.37
C ALA A 132 -14.86 13.61 -10.02
N LEU A 133 -14.40 12.55 -9.37
CA LEU A 133 -13.12 11.89 -9.68
C LEU A 133 -13.26 10.46 -10.18
N ALA A 134 -14.41 9.86 -10.11
CA ALA A 134 -14.66 8.52 -10.60
C ALA A 134 -14.51 8.45 -12.13
N ALA A 135 -13.94 7.36 -12.63
CA ALA A 135 -13.87 7.14 -14.08
C ALA A 135 -15.24 6.93 -14.71
N HIS A 136 -16.17 6.36 -13.92
CA HIS A 136 -17.55 6.12 -14.34
C HIS A 136 -18.53 6.61 -13.26
N THR A 137 -19.66 7.10 -13.71
CA THR A 137 -20.80 7.48 -12.88
C THR A 137 -22.05 6.69 -13.30
N VAL A 138 -23.08 6.70 -12.49
CA VAL A 138 -24.34 6.01 -12.82
C VAL A 138 -25.29 6.99 -13.46
N VAL A 139 -25.83 6.63 -14.63
CA VAL A 139 -26.90 7.34 -15.33
C VAL A 139 -27.89 6.29 -15.80
N ASP A 140 -29.17 6.47 -15.50
CA ASP A 140 -30.27 5.57 -15.87
C ASP A 140 -29.97 4.09 -15.54
N GLY A 141 -29.44 3.84 -14.33
CA GLY A 141 -29.11 2.51 -13.85
C GLY A 141 -27.90 1.86 -14.52
N LYS A 142 -27.08 2.61 -15.26
CA LYS A 142 -25.90 2.09 -15.99
C LYS A 142 -24.64 2.85 -15.64
N LEU A 143 -23.50 2.14 -15.56
CA LEU A 143 -22.19 2.77 -15.45
C LEU A 143 -21.78 3.34 -16.81
N VAL A 144 -21.66 4.66 -16.89
CA VAL A 144 -21.19 5.41 -18.06
C VAL A 144 -19.89 6.16 -17.73
N PRO A 145 -19.07 6.54 -18.71
CA PRO A 145 -17.96 7.47 -18.48
C PRO A 145 -18.43 8.71 -17.73
N ASN A 146 -17.59 9.23 -16.81
CA ASN A 146 -17.96 10.34 -15.97
C ASN A 146 -18.45 11.56 -16.78
N ILE A 147 -19.68 11.98 -16.53
CA ILE A 147 -20.35 13.07 -17.22
C ILE A 147 -20.07 14.44 -16.59
N TYR A 148 -19.65 14.48 -15.32
CA TYR A 148 -19.44 15.73 -14.58
C TYR A 148 -18.15 16.42 -15.03
N LYS A 149 -18.24 17.69 -15.41
CA LYS A 149 -17.13 18.53 -15.85
C LYS A 149 -16.89 19.71 -14.93
N THR A 150 -17.93 20.16 -14.24
CA THR A 150 -17.92 21.28 -13.28
C THR A 150 -18.52 20.84 -11.96
N TRP A 151 -18.14 21.52 -10.87
CA TRP A 151 -18.59 21.18 -9.53
C TRP A 151 -20.11 21.38 -9.34
N ASP A 152 -20.67 22.46 -9.92
CA ASP A 152 -22.11 22.76 -9.87
C ASP A 152 -22.97 21.72 -10.59
N GLN A 153 -22.43 20.94 -11.51
CA GLN A 153 -23.13 19.80 -12.12
C GLN A 153 -23.35 18.63 -11.13
N ILE A 154 -22.49 18.54 -10.12
CA ILE A 154 -22.62 17.52 -9.07
C ILE A 154 -23.62 17.98 -8.01
N ASP A 155 -23.50 19.24 -7.62
CA ASP A 155 -24.39 19.88 -6.64
C ASP A 155 -24.45 21.39 -6.94
N PRO A 156 -25.66 21.94 -7.15
CA PRO A 156 -25.86 23.37 -7.46
C PRO A 156 -25.31 24.33 -6.39
N SER A 157 -25.09 23.87 -5.16
CA SER A 157 -24.48 24.67 -4.08
C SER A 157 -22.97 24.84 -4.23
N LEU A 158 -22.32 24.01 -5.07
CA LEU A 158 -20.88 24.06 -5.32
C LEU A 158 -20.55 25.13 -6.36
N PRO A 159 -19.27 25.60 -6.40
CA PRO A 159 -18.86 26.63 -7.33
C PRO A 159 -19.04 26.22 -8.80
N LYS A 160 -19.49 27.16 -9.63
CA LYS A 160 -19.58 26.96 -11.09
C LYS A 160 -18.19 27.03 -11.72
N GLN A 161 -17.35 26.03 -11.40
CA GLN A 161 -15.96 25.92 -11.82
C GLN A 161 -15.67 24.55 -12.37
N LYS A 162 -14.76 24.48 -13.34
CA LYS A 162 -14.27 23.21 -13.90
C LYS A 162 -13.60 22.36 -12.81
N ILE A 163 -13.93 21.08 -12.80
CA ILE A 163 -13.22 20.10 -11.97
C ILE A 163 -11.80 19.95 -12.50
N SER A 164 -10.84 20.44 -11.72
CA SER A 164 -9.40 20.31 -12.00
C SER A 164 -8.70 19.93 -10.72
N VAL A 165 -8.07 18.78 -10.70
CA VAL A 165 -7.45 18.22 -9.49
C VAL A 165 -6.09 17.61 -9.81
N MET A 166 -5.18 17.75 -8.86
CA MET A 166 -3.92 17.01 -8.84
C MET A 166 -4.01 15.93 -7.76
N ILE A 167 -3.67 14.73 -8.14
CA ILE A 167 -3.71 13.56 -7.24
C ILE A 167 -2.38 12.81 -7.34
N PRO A 168 -1.91 12.20 -6.24
CA PRO A 168 -0.69 11.40 -6.26
C PRO A 168 -0.76 10.23 -7.24
N PRO A 169 0.38 9.76 -7.78
CA PRO A 169 0.43 8.63 -8.69
C PRO A 169 -0.05 7.33 -8.03
N GLY A 170 -0.39 6.31 -8.81
CA GLY A 170 -0.93 5.04 -8.32
C GLY A 170 0.00 4.25 -7.39
N THR A 171 1.30 4.52 -7.43
CA THR A 171 2.32 3.95 -6.54
C THR A 171 2.39 4.62 -5.17
N SER A 172 1.74 5.77 -4.99
CA SER A 172 1.75 6.53 -3.75
C SER A 172 0.86 5.89 -2.67
N GLY A 173 1.38 5.80 -1.44
CA GLY A 173 0.58 5.42 -0.26
C GLY A 173 -0.57 6.38 0.02
N THR A 174 -0.37 7.68 -0.20
CA THR A 174 -1.44 8.70 -0.12
C THR A 174 -2.55 8.43 -1.12
N ARG A 175 -2.23 7.99 -2.35
CA ARG A 175 -3.24 7.60 -3.33
C ARG A 175 -4.03 6.36 -2.90
N ASP A 176 -3.36 5.35 -2.33
CA ASP A 176 -4.04 4.15 -1.80
C ASP A 176 -4.97 4.51 -0.63
N ALA A 177 -4.51 5.38 0.27
CA ALA A 177 -5.33 5.89 1.36
C ALA A 177 -6.52 6.72 0.86
N TRP A 178 -6.32 7.62 -0.12
CA TRP A 178 -7.39 8.35 -0.78
C TRP A 178 -8.45 7.41 -1.35
N ASN A 179 -8.03 6.41 -2.11
CA ASN A 179 -8.94 5.43 -2.71
C ASN A 179 -9.75 4.67 -1.64
N SER A 180 -9.16 4.37 -0.49
CA SER A 180 -9.81 3.63 0.59
C SER A 180 -10.74 4.50 1.44
N LEU A 181 -10.32 5.73 1.78
CA LEU A 181 -10.99 6.60 2.75
C LEU A 181 -12.01 7.53 2.09
N VAL A 182 -11.80 7.90 0.85
CA VAL A 182 -12.65 8.84 0.11
C VAL A 182 -13.40 8.12 -1.00
N MET A 183 -12.71 7.62 -2.02
CA MET A 183 -13.36 7.07 -3.22
C MET A 183 -14.26 5.87 -2.90
N LYS A 184 -13.76 4.87 -2.18
CA LYS A 184 -14.55 3.69 -1.81
C LYS A 184 -15.71 4.03 -0.87
N LYS A 185 -15.53 4.96 0.06
CA LYS A 185 -16.57 5.37 1.02
C LYS A 185 -17.59 6.32 0.40
N GLY A 186 -17.16 7.16 -0.53
CA GLY A 186 -18.04 8.10 -1.26
C GLY A 186 -18.79 7.46 -2.41
N MET A 187 -18.44 6.26 -2.85
CA MET A 187 -19.14 5.54 -3.91
C MET A 187 -20.62 5.32 -3.54
N THR A 188 -21.52 5.69 -4.43
CA THR A 188 -22.97 5.50 -4.24
C THR A 188 -23.33 4.01 -4.08
N LYS A 189 -24.44 3.71 -3.43
CA LYS A 189 -24.91 2.31 -3.26
C LYS A 189 -25.12 1.63 -4.61
N GLU A 190 -25.71 2.35 -5.55
CA GLU A 190 -25.97 1.87 -6.90
C GLU A 190 -24.68 1.58 -7.68
N ALA A 191 -23.74 2.52 -7.67
CA ALA A 191 -22.42 2.29 -8.28
C ALA A 191 -21.72 1.07 -7.68
N LYS A 192 -21.75 0.90 -6.36
CA LYS A 192 -21.20 -0.29 -5.68
C LYS A 192 -21.81 -1.59 -6.19
N ALA A 193 -23.14 -1.62 -6.33
CA ALA A 193 -23.86 -2.80 -6.82
C ALA A 193 -23.46 -3.13 -8.27
N LEU A 194 -23.44 -2.12 -9.15
CA LEU A 194 -23.07 -2.28 -10.56
C LEU A 194 -21.62 -2.71 -10.75
N TYR A 195 -20.68 -2.13 -10.00
CA TYR A 195 -19.27 -2.56 -10.02
C TYR A 195 -19.11 -4.00 -9.53
N LYS A 196 -19.81 -4.39 -8.47
CA LYS A 196 -19.79 -5.76 -7.96
C LYS A 196 -20.32 -6.75 -9.00
N ALA A 197 -21.47 -6.48 -9.59
CA ALA A 197 -22.07 -7.31 -10.63
C ALA A 197 -21.16 -7.42 -11.87
N GLY A 198 -20.56 -6.33 -12.32
CA GLY A 198 -19.61 -6.32 -13.43
C GLY A 198 -18.33 -7.10 -13.14
N PHE A 199 -17.83 -7.05 -11.92
CA PHE A 199 -16.67 -7.83 -11.49
C PHE A 199 -16.98 -9.33 -11.43
N GLU A 200 -18.11 -9.72 -10.87
CA GLU A 200 -18.59 -11.12 -10.80
C GLU A 200 -18.82 -11.71 -12.20
N ALA A 201 -19.28 -10.91 -13.15
CA ALA A 201 -19.41 -11.28 -14.56
C ALA A 201 -18.06 -11.36 -15.33
N GLY A 202 -16.92 -11.16 -14.64
CA GLY A 202 -15.59 -11.26 -15.25
C GLY A 202 -15.19 -10.09 -16.17
N ASN A 203 -15.94 -8.99 -16.15
CA ASN A 203 -15.67 -7.85 -17.00
C ASN A 203 -14.40 -7.09 -16.54
N LYS A 204 -13.34 -7.15 -17.36
CA LYS A 204 -12.03 -6.52 -17.07
C LYS A 204 -12.09 -5.00 -16.85
N LYS A 205 -13.13 -4.31 -17.34
CA LYS A 205 -13.35 -2.86 -17.17
C LYS A 205 -13.55 -2.47 -15.70
N TYR A 206 -13.93 -3.41 -14.86
CA TYR A 206 -14.26 -3.17 -13.43
C TYR A 206 -13.20 -3.72 -12.45
N LYS A 207 -12.04 -4.12 -12.98
CA LYS A 207 -10.89 -4.60 -12.17
C LYS A 207 -10.02 -3.47 -11.62
#